data_55daed651d7358a046d27a68028267c5
#
_entry.id   55daed651d7358a046d27a68028267c5
#
_cell.length_a   1.000
_cell.length_b   1.000
_cell.length_c   1.000
_cell.angle_alpha   90.00
_cell.angle_beta   90.00
_cell.angle_gamma   90.00
#
_symmetry.space_group_name_H-M   'P 1'
#
loop_
_entity.id
_entity.type
_entity.pdbx_description
1 polymer ?
#
loop_
_entity_poly.entity_id
_entity_poly.type
_entity_poly.pdbx_seq_one_letter_code
_entity_poly.pdbx_strand_id
1 'polypeptide(L)'
;MMETAKVTSSNQRRLKLILLNVCVGQFIVGLDQRALLVALPTLTETFNTSLTTIQWVLLIYDLLLIGTVITVGRLGDLFGRRRFYAGGFLIFVLSSALCGASQNAWQIILCRGLQAVGGAMISANGRAIASIAFPSQQRGQAMGFASMAFHVGFLTGPTLGGFLIDTVGWRWIFYLNLPVGFWGAYLAWKLLEESRAEAKEISVDFPGAILLMLTCSLFIYAMNQMPHLGWTHPQVTACLGLAALALGLFIFVELKAPMPILSFSLFRIRLFTASMFSLFFITSTQSAISFLMPFYLQNVLHFSPTHMGWIIIANSAVIVMVAPIAGWLSDRMGSRLLCTIGSSVIVIGQFFIASLAVDSSVPRILFPLLLIGLGWALFNSPNQSAILGSVPHDKVGTASGMNTTTARTGGAMGVALSATLFTYGLAAAGLSRAEIESPQTWGNAPEVFVHSFNHTIHIVNFFTILSVFFSVVRGSRQE
;
A
#
# COMPACT_ATOMS: atom_id res chain seq x y z
N MET A 1 -22.77 -34.62 22.74
CA MET A 1 -21.56 -35.37 22.37
C MET A 1 -21.10 -34.88 21.02
N MET A 2 -20.24 -33.89 21.00
CA MET A 2 -19.62 -33.39 19.75
C MET A 2 -18.42 -34.30 19.48
N GLU A 3 -18.49 -35.03 18.40
CA GLU A 3 -17.45 -35.89 17.87
C GLU A 3 -16.26 -35.00 17.41
N THR A 4 -15.24 -34.97 18.23
CA THR A 4 -13.97 -34.36 17.84
C THR A 4 -13.35 -35.29 16.79
N ALA A 5 -13.64 -35.02 15.51
CA ALA A 5 -13.00 -35.70 14.40
C ALA A 5 -11.47 -35.55 14.53
N LYS A 6 -10.78 -36.62 14.91
CA LYS A 6 -9.30 -36.69 14.87
C LYS A 6 -8.87 -36.42 13.42
N VAL A 7 -8.34 -35.23 13.17
CA VAL A 7 -7.75 -34.89 11.90
C VAL A 7 -6.66 -35.92 11.60
N THR A 8 -6.82 -36.73 10.58
CA THR A 8 -5.80 -37.71 10.17
C THR A 8 -4.54 -37.02 9.77
N SER A 9 -3.37 -37.69 9.93
CA SER A 9 -2.05 -37.10 9.58
C SER A 9 -1.98 -36.59 8.13
N SER A 10 -2.68 -37.24 7.22
CA SER A 10 -2.84 -36.84 5.81
C SER A 10 -3.58 -35.50 5.67
N ASN A 11 -4.63 -35.29 6.46
CA ASN A 11 -5.40 -34.04 6.42
C ASN A 11 -4.63 -32.87 7.03
N GLN A 12 -3.84 -33.12 8.10
CA GLN A 12 -2.94 -32.09 8.66
C GLN A 12 -1.84 -31.67 7.68
N ARG A 13 -1.26 -32.62 6.94
CA ARG A 13 -0.26 -32.32 5.89
C ARG A 13 -0.88 -31.44 4.78
N ARG A 14 -2.09 -31.77 4.36
CA ARG A 14 -2.82 -30.99 3.35
C ARG A 14 -3.09 -29.56 3.83
N LEU A 15 -3.57 -29.36 5.06
CA LEU A 15 -3.82 -28.05 5.66
C LEU A 15 -2.52 -27.20 5.72
N LYS A 16 -1.39 -27.79 6.12
CA LYS A 16 -0.09 -27.12 6.12
C LYS A 16 0.33 -26.67 4.73
N LEU A 17 0.12 -27.48 3.70
CA LEU A 17 0.43 -27.13 2.31
C LEU A 17 -0.49 -26.03 1.78
N ILE A 18 -1.75 -26.01 2.13
CA ILE A 18 -2.70 -24.93 1.80
C ILE A 18 -2.21 -23.62 2.44
N LEU A 19 -1.87 -23.66 3.74
CA LEU A 19 -1.35 -22.48 4.44
C LEU A 19 -0.05 -21.96 3.82
N LEU A 20 0.88 -22.87 3.51
CA LEU A 20 2.13 -22.51 2.83
C LEU A 20 1.87 -21.82 1.48
N ASN A 21 0.94 -22.35 0.68
CA ASN A 21 0.57 -21.73 -0.60
C ASN A 21 -0.03 -20.33 -0.41
N VAL A 22 -0.91 -20.14 0.59
CA VAL A 22 -1.45 -18.81 0.92
C VAL A 22 -0.35 -17.87 1.39
N CYS A 23 0.57 -18.33 2.25
CA CYS A 23 1.72 -17.55 2.70
C CYS A 23 2.62 -17.13 1.54
N VAL A 24 2.90 -18.03 0.60
CA VAL A 24 3.67 -17.72 -0.62
C VAL A 24 2.98 -16.64 -1.45
N GLY A 25 1.66 -16.73 -1.65
CA GLY A 25 0.89 -15.72 -2.36
C GLY A 25 0.95 -14.34 -1.68
N GLN A 26 0.81 -14.30 -0.36
CA GLN A 26 0.90 -13.04 0.40
C GLN A 26 2.32 -12.48 0.39
N PHE A 27 3.33 -13.33 0.53
CA PHE A 27 4.74 -12.95 0.51
C PHE A 27 5.13 -12.29 -0.83
N ILE A 28 4.77 -12.90 -1.97
CA ILE A 28 5.13 -12.39 -3.29
C ILE A 28 4.46 -11.03 -3.57
N VAL A 29 3.20 -10.85 -3.13
CA VAL A 29 2.50 -9.57 -3.25
C VAL A 29 3.17 -8.50 -2.38
N GLY A 30 3.56 -8.84 -1.15
CA GLY A 30 4.27 -7.91 -0.26
C GLY A 30 5.65 -7.53 -0.77
N LEU A 31 6.41 -8.50 -1.25
CA LEU A 31 7.74 -8.34 -1.82
C LEU A 31 7.72 -7.40 -3.02
N ASP A 32 6.85 -7.68 -3.99
CA ASP A 32 6.71 -6.93 -5.23
C ASP A 32 6.39 -5.45 -5.00
N GLN A 33 5.53 -5.14 -4.02
CA GLN A 33 5.17 -3.76 -3.70
C GLN A 33 6.36 -2.93 -3.19
N ARG A 34 7.27 -3.53 -2.43
CA ARG A 34 8.36 -2.78 -1.79
C ARG A 34 9.69 -2.86 -2.55
N ALA A 35 9.97 -3.93 -3.25
CA ALA A 35 11.16 -4.04 -4.08
C ALA A 35 11.18 -2.95 -5.16
N LEU A 36 10.02 -2.60 -5.70
CA LEU A 36 9.89 -1.60 -6.74
C LEU A 36 10.20 -0.17 -6.28
N LEU A 37 10.00 0.16 -5.00
CA LEU A 37 10.32 1.50 -4.48
C LEU A 37 11.79 1.87 -4.66
N VAL A 38 12.68 0.90 -4.42
CA VAL A 38 14.13 1.08 -4.58
C VAL A 38 14.51 1.16 -6.07
N ALA A 39 13.70 0.58 -6.95
CA ALA A 39 13.93 0.63 -8.39
C ALA A 39 13.49 1.94 -9.07
N LEU A 40 12.67 2.76 -8.42
CA LEU A 40 12.11 3.97 -9.05
C LEU A 40 13.17 4.90 -9.64
N PRO A 41 14.23 5.30 -8.93
CA PRO A 41 15.27 6.14 -9.51
C PRO A 41 15.91 5.50 -10.75
N THR A 42 16.31 4.22 -10.65
CA THR A 42 16.91 3.46 -11.76
C THR A 42 15.96 3.34 -12.96
N LEU A 43 14.66 3.13 -12.73
CA LEU A 43 13.66 3.10 -13.80
C LEU A 43 13.49 4.47 -14.46
N THR A 44 13.54 5.55 -13.66
CA THR A 44 13.44 6.92 -14.18
C THR A 44 14.61 7.25 -15.10
N GLU A 45 15.82 6.84 -14.71
CA GLU A 45 17.03 6.97 -15.54
C GLU A 45 16.96 6.08 -16.78
N THR A 46 16.62 4.79 -16.61
CA THR A 46 16.59 3.81 -17.70
C THR A 46 15.61 4.20 -18.81
N PHE A 47 14.43 4.71 -18.44
CA PHE A 47 13.40 5.11 -19.41
C PHE A 47 13.48 6.59 -19.80
N ASN A 48 14.44 7.33 -19.26
CA ASN A 48 14.60 8.78 -19.44
C ASN A 48 13.24 9.52 -19.33
N THR A 49 12.59 9.34 -18.17
CA THR A 49 11.21 9.79 -17.92
C THR A 49 11.14 10.69 -16.68
N SER A 50 10.03 11.43 -16.55
CA SER A 50 9.82 12.33 -15.42
C SER A 50 9.37 11.59 -14.15
N LEU A 51 9.59 12.23 -12.99
CA LEU A 51 9.08 11.77 -11.71
C LEU A 51 7.54 11.59 -11.73
N THR A 52 6.83 12.52 -12.36
CA THR A 52 5.39 12.51 -12.50
C THR A 52 4.89 11.35 -13.36
N THR A 53 5.69 10.85 -14.28
CA THR A 53 5.37 9.67 -15.08
C THR A 53 5.70 8.39 -14.31
N ILE A 54 6.90 8.28 -13.74
CA ILE A 54 7.33 7.03 -13.11
C ILE A 54 6.54 6.67 -11.84
N GLN A 55 6.01 7.65 -11.11
CA GLN A 55 5.13 7.39 -9.96
C GLN A 55 3.89 6.56 -10.32
N TRP A 56 3.41 6.63 -11.60
CA TRP A 56 2.29 5.85 -12.07
C TRP A 56 2.53 4.34 -12.02
N VAL A 57 3.80 3.90 -12.01
CA VAL A 57 4.15 2.49 -11.82
C VAL A 57 3.68 1.97 -10.46
N LEU A 58 3.66 2.84 -9.43
CA LEU A 58 3.10 2.53 -8.11
C LEU A 58 1.60 2.82 -8.07
N LEU A 59 1.20 3.99 -8.53
CA LEU A 59 -0.18 4.49 -8.41
C LEU A 59 -1.19 3.60 -9.13
N ILE A 60 -0.90 3.16 -10.36
CA ILE A 60 -1.81 2.29 -11.11
C ILE A 60 -2.08 0.96 -10.40
N TYR A 61 -1.05 0.41 -9.74
CA TYR A 61 -1.18 -0.80 -8.95
C TYR A 61 -2.14 -0.60 -7.77
N ASP A 62 -1.94 0.45 -6.99
CA ASP A 62 -2.78 0.75 -5.82
C ASP A 62 -4.20 1.14 -6.23
N LEU A 63 -4.38 1.95 -7.27
CA LEU A 63 -5.69 2.35 -7.79
C LEU A 63 -6.52 1.15 -8.26
N LEU A 64 -5.93 0.28 -9.08
CA LEU A 64 -6.62 -0.93 -9.55
C LEU A 64 -6.87 -1.92 -8.42
N LEU A 65 -5.97 -2.02 -7.45
CA LEU A 65 -6.17 -2.86 -6.28
C LEU A 65 -7.35 -2.34 -5.43
N ILE A 66 -7.47 -1.02 -5.23
CA ILE A 66 -8.62 -0.40 -4.54
C ILE A 66 -9.92 -0.79 -5.24
N GLY A 67 -10.01 -0.61 -6.57
CA GLY A 67 -11.23 -0.87 -7.33
C GLY A 67 -11.57 -2.35 -7.48
N THR A 68 -10.58 -3.25 -7.42
CA THR A 68 -10.80 -4.65 -7.80
C THR A 68 -10.80 -5.65 -6.65
N VAL A 69 -10.15 -5.37 -5.52
CA VAL A 69 -9.95 -6.35 -4.44
C VAL A 69 -11.26 -6.91 -3.88
N ILE A 70 -12.25 -6.07 -3.66
CA ILE A 70 -13.57 -6.48 -3.15
C ILE A 70 -14.33 -7.23 -4.24
N THR A 71 -14.33 -6.70 -5.44
CA THR A 71 -14.97 -7.26 -6.63
C THR A 71 -14.46 -8.66 -6.94
N VAL A 72 -13.13 -8.86 -7.03
CA VAL A 72 -12.55 -10.19 -7.35
C VAL A 72 -12.69 -11.18 -6.20
N GLY A 73 -12.77 -10.71 -4.95
CA GLY A 73 -13.14 -11.55 -3.80
C GLY A 73 -14.54 -12.16 -3.97
N ARG A 74 -15.52 -11.30 -4.30
CA ARG A 74 -16.90 -11.74 -4.54
C ARG A 74 -17.06 -12.59 -5.81
N LEU A 75 -16.36 -12.25 -6.88
CA LEU A 75 -16.35 -13.09 -8.08
C LEU A 75 -15.77 -14.47 -7.78
N GLY A 76 -14.75 -14.55 -6.91
CA GLY A 76 -14.22 -15.82 -6.40
C GLY A 76 -15.28 -16.62 -5.62
N ASP A 77 -16.12 -15.96 -4.83
CA ASP A 77 -17.22 -16.58 -4.10
C ASP A 77 -18.28 -17.16 -5.04
N LEU A 78 -18.58 -16.48 -6.15
CA LEU A 78 -19.57 -16.90 -7.16
C LEU A 78 -19.05 -18.01 -8.09
N PHE A 79 -17.89 -17.76 -8.70
CA PHE A 79 -17.37 -18.62 -9.78
C PHE A 79 -16.37 -19.67 -9.31
N GLY A 80 -15.96 -19.61 -8.03
CA GLY A 80 -15.05 -20.57 -7.42
C GLY A 80 -13.72 -19.95 -6.99
N ARG A 81 -13.43 -20.01 -5.70
CA ARG A 81 -12.25 -19.40 -5.09
C ARG A 81 -10.93 -20.01 -5.58
N ARG A 82 -10.89 -21.33 -5.81
CA ARG A 82 -9.72 -22.02 -6.36
C ARG A 82 -9.33 -21.46 -7.73
N ARG A 83 -10.31 -21.33 -8.64
CA ARG A 83 -10.08 -20.83 -10.00
C ARG A 83 -9.58 -19.41 -9.99
N PHE A 84 -10.22 -18.55 -9.19
CA PHE A 84 -9.80 -17.14 -9.05
C PHE A 84 -8.43 -17.01 -8.41
N TYR A 85 -8.13 -17.80 -7.39
CA TYR A 85 -6.83 -17.77 -6.71
C TYR A 85 -5.69 -18.27 -7.62
N ALA A 86 -5.86 -19.42 -8.26
CA ALA A 86 -4.87 -19.94 -9.22
C ALA A 86 -4.72 -19.03 -10.46
N GLY A 87 -5.83 -18.53 -11.01
CA GLY A 87 -5.85 -17.55 -12.10
C GLY A 87 -5.15 -16.25 -11.71
N GLY A 88 -5.32 -15.81 -10.45
CA GLY A 88 -4.61 -14.65 -9.90
C GLY A 88 -3.10 -14.80 -9.94
N PHE A 89 -2.56 -15.95 -9.57
CA PHE A 89 -1.13 -16.24 -9.73
C PHE A 89 -0.69 -16.17 -11.19
N LEU A 90 -1.45 -16.77 -12.11
CA LEU A 90 -1.10 -16.77 -13.53
C LEU A 90 -1.10 -15.34 -14.11
N ILE A 91 -2.12 -14.55 -13.82
CA ILE A 91 -2.19 -13.13 -14.25
C ILE A 91 -1.01 -12.36 -13.64
N PHE A 92 -0.73 -12.53 -12.34
CA PHE A 92 0.36 -11.86 -11.65
C PHE A 92 1.72 -12.18 -12.27
N VAL A 93 1.98 -13.46 -12.57
CA VAL A 93 3.25 -13.93 -13.15
C VAL A 93 3.42 -13.46 -14.58
N LEU A 94 2.38 -13.61 -15.42
CA LEU A 94 2.44 -13.20 -16.82
C LEU A 94 2.62 -11.68 -16.94
N SER A 95 1.89 -10.90 -16.15
CA SER A 95 2.09 -9.45 -16.11
C SER A 95 3.44 -9.05 -15.51
N SER A 96 3.96 -9.80 -14.55
CA SER A 96 5.32 -9.62 -14.04
C SER A 96 6.37 -9.86 -15.13
N ALA A 97 6.22 -10.92 -15.91
CA ALA A 97 7.10 -11.18 -17.06
C ALA A 97 7.06 -10.02 -18.08
N LEU A 98 5.88 -9.48 -18.37
CA LEU A 98 5.71 -8.33 -19.24
C LEU A 98 6.32 -7.04 -18.64
N CYS A 99 6.21 -6.83 -17.32
CA CYS A 99 6.90 -5.73 -16.64
C CYS A 99 8.41 -5.83 -16.83
N GLY A 100 9.00 -7.02 -16.63
CA GLY A 100 10.43 -7.24 -16.83
C GLY A 100 10.89 -7.09 -18.30
N ALA A 101 10.02 -7.37 -19.26
CA ALA A 101 10.28 -7.20 -20.69
C ALA A 101 10.03 -5.78 -21.22
N SER A 102 9.50 -4.86 -20.40
CA SER A 102 9.13 -3.50 -20.82
C SER A 102 10.35 -2.69 -21.30
N GLN A 103 10.11 -1.88 -22.35
CA GLN A 103 11.12 -1.04 -22.99
C GLN A 103 10.89 0.46 -22.74
N ASN A 104 9.73 0.83 -22.21
CA ASN A 104 9.39 2.21 -21.88
C ASN A 104 8.47 2.29 -20.66
N ALA A 105 8.35 3.49 -20.09
CA ALA A 105 7.57 3.74 -18.89
C ALA A 105 6.08 3.37 -19.03
N TRP A 106 5.47 3.62 -20.18
CA TRP A 106 4.05 3.32 -20.40
C TRP A 106 3.77 1.83 -20.43
N GLN A 107 4.67 1.03 -21.01
CA GLN A 107 4.52 -0.43 -21.03
C GLN A 107 4.55 -0.98 -19.60
N ILE A 108 5.52 -0.56 -18.78
CA ILE A 108 5.60 -1.04 -17.40
C ILE A 108 4.38 -0.58 -16.58
N ILE A 109 3.88 0.65 -16.77
CA ILE A 109 2.67 1.15 -16.10
C ILE A 109 1.46 0.27 -16.43
N LEU A 110 1.22 -0.03 -17.72
CA LEU A 110 0.10 -0.88 -18.14
C LEU A 110 0.23 -2.31 -17.60
N CYS A 111 1.43 -2.90 -17.66
CA CYS A 111 1.68 -4.24 -17.12
C CYS A 111 1.49 -4.28 -15.60
N ARG A 112 1.86 -3.23 -14.87
CA ARG A 112 1.60 -3.06 -13.44
C ARG A 112 0.10 -3.04 -13.12
N GLY A 113 -0.68 -2.42 -13.99
CA GLY A 113 -2.15 -2.47 -13.88
C GLY A 113 -2.69 -3.90 -13.94
N LEU A 114 -2.25 -4.69 -14.91
CA LEU A 114 -2.63 -6.11 -15.00
C LEU A 114 -2.15 -6.91 -13.79
N GLN A 115 -0.93 -6.65 -13.33
CA GLN A 115 -0.35 -7.30 -12.16
C GLN A 115 -1.14 -7.00 -10.88
N ALA A 116 -1.69 -5.78 -10.75
CA ALA A 116 -2.55 -5.40 -9.63
C ALA A 116 -3.83 -6.26 -9.56
N VAL A 117 -4.45 -6.55 -10.70
CA VAL A 117 -5.62 -7.45 -10.76
C VAL A 117 -5.24 -8.85 -10.25
N GLY A 118 -4.12 -9.41 -10.72
CA GLY A 118 -3.60 -10.69 -10.23
C GLY A 118 -3.33 -10.66 -8.72
N GLY A 119 -2.68 -9.60 -8.23
CA GLY A 119 -2.41 -9.38 -6.81
C GLY A 119 -3.68 -9.27 -5.95
N ALA A 120 -4.72 -8.59 -6.46
CA ALA A 120 -6.03 -8.52 -5.81
C ALA A 120 -6.69 -9.90 -5.70
N MET A 121 -6.65 -10.70 -6.79
CA MET A 121 -7.18 -12.07 -6.81
C MET A 121 -6.47 -12.97 -5.80
N ILE A 122 -5.14 -12.90 -5.72
CA ILE A 122 -4.34 -13.64 -4.74
C ILE A 122 -4.69 -13.20 -3.31
N SER A 123 -4.69 -11.89 -3.05
CA SER A 123 -4.86 -11.35 -1.70
C SER A 123 -6.25 -11.57 -1.14
N ALA A 124 -7.30 -11.36 -1.94
CA ALA A 124 -8.69 -11.52 -1.52
C ALA A 124 -9.04 -13.00 -1.31
N ASN A 125 -8.81 -13.83 -2.34
CA ASN A 125 -9.20 -15.24 -2.30
C ASN A 125 -8.28 -16.07 -1.39
N GLY A 126 -6.99 -15.75 -1.29
CA GLY A 126 -6.06 -16.45 -0.40
C GLY A 126 -6.47 -16.37 1.06
N ARG A 127 -6.88 -15.19 1.54
CA ARG A 127 -7.41 -15.02 2.91
C ARG A 127 -8.72 -15.78 3.11
N ALA A 128 -9.62 -15.74 2.13
CA ALA A 128 -10.87 -16.48 2.20
C ALA A 128 -10.63 -18.01 2.25
N ILE A 129 -9.72 -18.53 1.41
CA ILE A 129 -9.31 -19.93 1.41
C ILE A 129 -8.74 -20.34 2.77
N ALA A 130 -7.82 -19.56 3.35
CA ALA A 130 -7.28 -19.83 4.68
C ALA A 130 -8.38 -19.87 5.76
N SER A 131 -9.33 -18.94 5.70
CA SER A 131 -10.45 -18.87 6.65
C SER A 131 -11.38 -20.08 6.59
N ILE A 132 -11.57 -20.69 5.41
CA ILE A 132 -12.47 -21.81 5.20
C ILE A 132 -11.79 -23.15 5.45
N ALA A 133 -10.54 -23.29 5.02
CA ALA A 133 -9.79 -24.53 5.16
C ALA A 133 -9.53 -24.91 6.63
N PHE A 134 -9.39 -23.90 7.52
CA PHE A 134 -9.03 -24.13 8.92
C PHE A 134 -10.25 -24.13 9.84
N PRO A 135 -10.29 -25.06 10.86
CA PRO A 135 -11.29 -25.03 11.92
C PRO A 135 -11.34 -23.67 12.62
N SER A 136 -12.50 -23.31 13.19
CA SER A 136 -12.72 -22.00 13.84
C SER A 136 -11.65 -21.62 14.87
N GLN A 137 -11.15 -22.61 15.63
CA GLN A 137 -10.12 -22.42 16.66
C GLN A 137 -8.71 -22.09 16.08
N GLN A 138 -8.45 -22.43 14.82
CA GLN A 138 -7.15 -22.26 14.16
C GLN A 138 -7.18 -21.16 13.08
N ARG A 139 -8.36 -20.61 12.75
CA ARG A 139 -8.50 -19.57 11.70
C ARG A 139 -7.66 -18.32 11.99
N GLY A 140 -7.69 -17.85 13.25
CA GLY A 140 -6.89 -16.70 13.67
C GLY A 140 -5.40 -16.93 13.44
N GLN A 141 -4.91 -18.12 13.79
CA GLN A 141 -3.51 -18.49 13.56
C GLN A 141 -3.15 -18.54 12.06
N ALA A 142 -3.99 -19.16 11.24
CA ALA A 142 -3.78 -19.24 9.79
C ALA A 142 -3.75 -17.83 9.14
N MET A 143 -4.68 -16.96 9.53
CA MET A 143 -4.72 -15.57 9.08
C MET A 143 -3.50 -14.78 9.56
N GLY A 144 -3.02 -15.03 10.79
CA GLY A 144 -1.81 -14.45 11.35
C GLY A 144 -0.57 -14.82 10.53
N PHE A 145 -0.40 -16.10 10.17
CA PHE A 145 0.69 -16.54 9.30
C PHE A 145 0.64 -15.93 7.90
N ALA A 146 -0.55 -15.83 7.31
CA ALA A 146 -0.73 -15.16 6.01
C ALA A 146 -0.35 -13.67 6.08
N SER A 147 -0.77 -12.96 7.13
CA SER A 147 -0.38 -11.57 7.36
C SER A 147 1.12 -11.42 7.61
N MET A 148 1.71 -12.30 8.42
CA MET A 148 3.15 -12.32 8.69
C MET A 148 3.94 -12.52 7.38
N ALA A 149 3.52 -13.45 6.53
CA ALA A 149 4.19 -13.70 5.25
C ALA A 149 4.17 -12.46 4.34
N PHE A 150 3.04 -11.73 4.27
CA PHE A 150 2.96 -10.45 3.56
C PHE A 150 3.98 -9.44 4.11
N HIS A 151 4.04 -9.27 5.44
CA HIS A 151 4.95 -8.31 6.05
C HIS A 151 6.42 -8.71 5.93
N VAL A 152 6.73 -10.01 5.93
CA VAL A 152 8.09 -10.50 5.65
C VAL A 152 8.50 -10.16 4.21
N GLY A 153 7.61 -10.40 3.23
CA GLY A 153 7.85 -9.98 1.84
C GLY A 153 8.06 -8.46 1.72
N PHE A 154 7.18 -7.71 2.37
CA PHE A 154 7.24 -6.25 2.42
C PHE A 154 8.53 -5.72 3.08
N LEU A 155 9.03 -6.40 4.12
CA LEU A 155 10.28 -6.09 4.81
C LEU A 155 11.51 -6.38 3.94
N THR A 156 11.54 -7.56 3.30
CA THR A 156 12.68 -8.01 2.52
C THR A 156 12.76 -7.35 1.13
N GLY A 157 11.64 -6.79 0.65
CA GLY A 157 11.53 -6.17 -0.68
C GLY A 157 12.64 -5.18 -1.01
N PRO A 158 12.87 -4.13 -0.22
CA PRO A 158 13.89 -3.12 -0.52
C PRO A 158 15.31 -3.68 -0.62
N THR A 159 15.69 -4.56 0.30
CA THR A 159 17.02 -5.16 0.32
C THR A 159 17.23 -6.11 -0.85
N LEU A 160 16.27 -7.00 -1.09
CA LEU A 160 16.34 -7.95 -2.21
C LEU A 160 16.24 -7.20 -3.55
N GLY A 161 15.36 -6.20 -3.63
CA GLY A 161 15.24 -5.35 -4.81
C GLY A 161 16.52 -4.60 -5.11
N GLY A 162 17.13 -3.96 -4.12
CA GLY A 162 18.40 -3.28 -4.26
C GLY A 162 19.53 -4.22 -4.71
N PHE A 163 19.66 -5.38 -4.06
CA PHE A 163 20.65 -6.40 -4.45
C PHE A 163 20.48 -6.87 -5.90
N LEU A 164 19.24 -7.13 -6.33
CA LEU A 164 18.95 -7.54 -7.70
C LEU A 164 19.28 -6.45 -8.70
N ILE A 165 18.99 -5.18 -8.39
CA ILE A 165 19.29 -4.03 -9.27
C ILE A 165 20.79 -3.94 -9.50
N ASP A 166 21.59 -4.02 -8.43
CA ASP A 166 23.05 -3.88 -8.50
C ASP A 166 23.74 -5.07 -9.20
N THR A 167 23.21 -6.29 -9.08
CA THR A 167 23.90 -7.50 -9.56
C THR A 167 23.46 -7.93 -10.95
N VAL A 168 22.15 -8.00 -11.19
CA VAL A 168 21.56 -8.56 -12.43
C VAL A 168 20.62 -7.59 -13.14
N GLY A 169 20.34 -6.42 -12.54
CA GLY A 169 19.51 -5.36 -13.09
C GLY A 169 18.05 -5.41 -12.62
N TRP A 170 17.35 -4.26 -12.73
CA TRP A 170 16.00 -4.03 -12.22
C TRP A 170 14.94 -5.02 -12.78
N ARG A 171 15.14 -5.56 -13.97
CA ARG A 171 14.21 -6.49 -14.61
C ARG A 171 14.00 -7.76 -13.78
N TRP A 172 15.02 -8.17 -13.03
CA TRP A 172 14.98 -9.36 -12.20
C TRP A 172 14.08 -9.25 -10.98
N ILE A 173 13.73 -8.03 -10.55
CA ILE A 173 12.68 -7.80 -9.54
C ILE A 173 11.37 -8.47 -9.98
N PHE A 174 11.06 -8.36 -11.27
CA PHE A 174 9.84 -8.93 -11.85
C PHE A 174 10.03 -10.43 -12.18
N TYR A 175 11.18 -10.82 -12.75
CA TYR A 175 11.41 -12.21 -13.12
C TYR A 175 11.52 -13.16 -11.93
N LEU A 176 11.91 -12.68 -10.75
CA LEU A 176 11.90 -13.45 -9.51
C LEU A 176 10.50 -13.97 -9.15
N ASN A 177 9.46 -13.24 -9.53
CA ASN A 177 8.08 -13.63 -9.30
C ASN A 177 7.64 -14.85 -10.12
N LEU A 178 8.30 -15.14 -11.25
CA LEU A 178 7.88 -16.19 -12.19
C LEU A 178 7.93 -17.60 -11.57
N PRO A 179 9.10 -18.10 -11.09
CA PRO A 179 9.15 -19.44 -10.54
C PRO A 179 8.23 -19.62 -9.33
N VAL A 180 8.18 -18.61 -8.45
CA VAL A 180 7.38 -18.64 -7.22
C VAL A 180 5.88 -18.65 -7.56
N GLY A 181 5.47 -17.81 -8.50
CA GLY A 181 4.05 -17.69 -8.84
C GLY A 181 3.55 -18.87 -9.69
N PHE A 182 4.35 -19.43 -10.62
CA PHE A 182 3.96 -20.66 -11.32
C PHE A 182 3.82 -21.84 -10.35
N TRP A 183 4.74 -21.97 -9.41
CA TRP A 183 4.65 -22.98 -8.36
C TRP A 183 3.42 -22.78 -7.47
N GLY A 184 3.13 -21.51 -7.10
CA GLY A 184 1.93 -21.15 -6.36
C GLY A 184 0.64 -21.49 -7.11
N ALA A 185 0.55 -21.19 -8.41
CA ALA A 185 -0.58 -21.55 -9.26
C ALA A 185 -0.78 -23.07 -9.35
N TYR A 186 0.30 -23.82 -9.56
CA TYR A 186 0.27 -25.28 -9.61
C TYR A 186 -0.22 -25.90 -8.31
N LEU A 187 0.33 -25.45 -7.17
CA LEU A 187 -0.11 -25.93 -5.87
C LEU A 187 -1.56 -25.57 -5.57
N ALA A 188 -1.98 -24.34 -5.90
CA ALA A 188 -3.35 -23.90 -5.74
C ALA A 188 -4.29 -24.82 -6.53
N TRP A 189 -3.96 -25.11 -7.78
CA TRP A 189 -4.76 -26.01 -8.61
C TRP A 189 -4.82 -27.45 -8.09
N LYS A 190 -3.74 -27.97 -7.54
CA LYS A 190 -3.63 -29.36 -7.07
C LYS A 190 -4.22 -29.59 -5.67
N LEU A 191 -4.04 -28.63 -4.76
CA LEU A 191 -4.36 -28.81 -3.33
C LEU A 191 -5.73 -28.29 -2.92
N LEU A 192 -6.20 -27.23 -3.59
CA LEU A 192 -7.45 -26.58 -3.20
C LEU A 192 -8.64 -27.31 -3.79
N GLU A 193 -9.68 -27.46 -2.98
CA GLU A 193 -10.99 -27.85 -3.45
C GLU A 193 -11.75 -26.62 -3.93
N GLU A 194 -12.60 -26.82 -4.94
CA GLU A 194 -13.44 -25.73 -5.40
C GLU A 194 -14.48 -25.42 -4.33
N SER A 195 -14.48 -24.20 -3.85
CA SER A 195 -15.47 -23.73 -2.89
C SER A 195 -16.20 -22.52 -3.48
N ARG A 196 -17.52 -22.57 -3.41
CA ARG A 196 -18.40 -21.46 -3.78
C ARG A 196 -19.23 -21.11 -2.55
N ALA A 197 -19.54 -19.83 -2.37
CA ALA A 197 -20.52 -19.47 -1.35
C ALA A 197 -21.92 -19.91 -1.82
N GLU A 198 -22.75 -20.38 -0.89
CA GLU A 198 -24.18 -20.57 -1.17
C GLU A 198 -24.78 -19.18 -1.41
N ALA A 199 -25.03 -18.88 -2.68
CA ALA A 199 -25.39 -17.55 -3.14
C ALA A 199 -26.86 -17.24 -2.83
N LYS A 200 -27.14 -16.70 -1.65
CA LYS A 200 -28.29 -15.81 -1.45
C LYS A 200 -27.73 -14.38 -1.56
N GLU A 201 -27.97 -13.74 -2.72
CA GLU A 201 -27.73 -12.32 -2.98
C GLU A 201 -26.27 -11.81 -2.81
N ILE A 202 -25.36 -12.24 -3.70
CA ILE A 202 -24.08 -11.56 -3.84
C ILE A 202 -24.25 -10.42 -4.83
N SER A 203 -24.44 -9.20 -4.36
CA SER A 203 -24.34 -7.99 -5.18
C SER A 203 -22.89 -7.48 -5.18
N VAL A 204 -22.39 -7.12 -6.35
CA VAL A 204 -21.06 -6.51 -6.52
C VAL A 204 -21.26 -5.05 -6.90
N ASP A 205 -20.70 -4.15 -6.14
CA ASP A 205 -20.75 -2.72 -6.45
C ASP A 205 -19.66 -2.33 -7.46
N PHE A 206 -19.84 -2.78 -8.72
CA PHE A 206 -18.98 -2.36 -9.82
C PHE A 206 -19.02 -0.86 -10.09
N PRO A 207 -20.19 -0.18 -10.07
CA PRO A 207 -20.26 1.25 -10.29
C PRO A 207 -19.48 2.03 -9.23
N GLY A 208 -19.62 1.68 -7.94
CA GLY A 208 -18.87 2.31 -6.85
C GLY A 208 -17.35 2.14 -7.01
N ALA A 209 -16.88 0.92 -7.33
CA ALA A 209 -15.47 0.65 -7.55
C ALA A 209 -14.89 1.49 -8.71
N ILE A 210 -15.59 1.56 -9.84
CA ILE A 210 -15.18 2.33 -11.02
C ILE A 210 -15.16 3.83 -10.70
N LEU A 211 -16.20 4.34 -10.04
CA LEU A 211 -16.31 5.76 -9.69
C LEU A 211 -15.23 6.19 -8.68
N LEU A 212 -14.93 5.36 -7.68
CA LEU A 212 -13.83 5.62 -6.74
C LEU A 212 -12.47 5.67 -7.44
N MET A 213 -12.20 4.69 -8.30
CA MET A 213 -10.97 4.63 -9.10
C MET A 213 -10.86 5.84 -10.04
N LEU A 214 -11.95 6.20 -10.72
CA LEU A 214 -11.99 7.35 -11.62
C LEU A 214 -11.76 8.67 -10.85
N THR A 215 -12.41 8.84 -9.69
CA THR A 215 -12.21 9.99 -8.81
C THR A 215 -10.74 10.16 -8.42
N CYS A 216 -10.12 9.10 -7.91
CA CYS A 216 -8.72 9.12 -7.51
C CYS A 216 -7.79 9.39 -8.71
N SER A 217 -8.03 8.74 -9.85
CA SER A 217 -7.19 8.91 -11.05
C SER A 217 -7.25 10.32 -11.62
N LEU A 218 -8.44 10.90 -11.75
CA LEU A 218 -8.62 12.27 -12.24
C LEU A 218 -8.00 13.30 -11.30
N PHE A 219 -8.19 13.11 -9.98
CA PHE A 219 -7.59 14.00 -8.99
C PHE A 219 -6.05 13.94 -9.03
N ILE A 220 -5.47 12.73 -9.05
CA ILE A 220 -4.03 12.54 -9.14
C ILE A 220 -3.48 13.13 -10.42
N TYR A 221 -4.16 12.93 -11.56
CA TYR A 221 -3.75 13.50 -12.83
C TYR A 221 -3.75 15.03 -12.81
N ALA A 222 -4.81 15.64 -12.25
CA ALA A 222 -4.88 17.09 -12.10
C ALA A 222 -3.75 17.63 -11.22
N MET A 223 -3.47 16.97 -10.09
CA MET A 223 -2.35 17.34 -9.20
C MET A 223 -1.01 17.26 -9.91
N ASN A 224 -0.77 16.23 -10.73
CA ASN A 224 0.47 16.07 -11.48
C ASN A 224 0.68 17.12 -12.57
N GLN A 225 -0.40 17.61 -13.18
CA GLN A 225 -0.32 18.65 -14.21
C GLN A 225 -0.21 20.07 -13.63
N MET A 226 -0.64 20.26 -12.41
CA MET A 226 -0.71 21.56 -11.75
C MET A 226 0.64 22.31 -11.71
N PRO A 227 1.80 21.68 -11.39
CA PRO A 227 3.08 22.38 -11.36
C PRO A 227 3.52 22.92 -12.74
N HIS A 228 3.06 22.26 -13.81
CA HIS A 228 3.45 22.59 -15.19
C HIS A 228 2.49 23.57 -15.87
N LEU A 229 1.21 23.48 -15.59
CA LEU A 229 0.15 24.23 -16.27
C LEU A 229 -0.46 25.33 -15.42
N GLY A 230 -0.31 25.25 -14.10
CA GLY A 230 -0.95 26.16 -13.14
C GLY A 230 -2.39 25.75 -12.78
N TRP A 231 -2.90 26.27 -11.65
CA TRP A 231 -4.20 25.94 -11.10
C TRP A 231 -5.39 26.31 -12.00
N THR A 232 -5.25 27.37 -12.77
CA THR A 232 -6.32 27.95 -13.63
C THR A 232 -6.37 27.37 -15.03
N HIS A 233 -5.43 26.50 -15.39
CA HIS A 233 -5.39 25.91 -16.72
C HIS A 233 -6.64 25.05 -16.96
N PRO A 234 -7.32 25.16 -18.15
CA PRO A 234 -8.56 24.44 -18.44
C PRO A 234 -8.50 22.93 -18.22
N GLN A 235 -7.37 22.30 -18.52
CA GLN A 235 -7.15 20.86 -18.32
C GLN A 235 -7.16 20.49 -16.83
N VAL A 236 -6.49 21.27 -15.99
CA VAL A 236 -6.43 21.03 -14.52
C VAL A 236 -7.81 21.23 -13.91
N THR A 237 -8.47 22.36 -14.23
CA THR A 237 -9.81 22.66 -13.70
C THR A 237 -10.88 21.67 -14.20
N ALA A 238 -10.80 21.23 -15.46
CA ALA A 238 -11.70 20.21 -16.00
C ALA A 238 -11.52 18.86 -15.29
N CYS A 239 -10.27 18.41 -15.06
CA CYS A 239 -9.99 17.17 -14.35
C CYS A 239 -10.45 17.24 -12.89
N LEU A 240 -10.24 18.37 -12.19
CA LEU A 240 -10.75 18.56 -10.83
C LEU A 240 -12.29 18.57 -10.79
N GLY A 241 -12.93 19.23 -11.76
CA GLY A 241 -14.39 19.24 -11.89
C GLY A 241 -14.96 17.84 -12.16
N LEU A 242 -14.33 17.08 -13.05
CA LEU A 242 -14.71 15.69 -13.33
C LEU A 242 -14.44 14.78 -12.12
N ALA A 243 -13.36 14.99 -11.39
CA ALA A 243 -13.09 14.25 -10.15
C ALA A 243 -14.15 14.53 -9.08
N ALA A 244 -14.55 15.81 -8.91
CA ALA A 244 -15.62 16.18 -7.99
C ALA A 244 -16.98 15.60 -8.41
N LEU A 245 -17.28 15.60 -9.71
CA LEU A 245 -18.49 14.97 -10.25
C LEU A 245 -18.47 13.44 -10.01
N ALA A 246 -17.37 12.77 -10.32
CA ALA A 246 -17.21 11.34 -10.07
C ALA A 246 -17.34 10.99 -8.59
N LEU A 247 -16.79 11.82 -7.69
CA LEU A 247 -16.96 11.68 -6.24
C LEU A 247 -18.42 11.84 -5.82
N GLY A 248 -19.13 12.83 -6.36
CA GLY A 248 -20.56 13.03 -6.09
C GLY A 248 -21.40 11.84 -6.55
N LEU A 249 -21.13 11.32 -7.76
CA LEU A 249 -21.76 10.11 -8.28
C LEU A 249 -21.41 8.87 -7.46
N PHE A 250 -20.14 8.74 -7.02
CA PHE A 250 -19.71 7.68 -6.13
C PHE A 250 -20.52 7.70 -4.82
N ILE A 251 -20.61 8.84 -4.15
CA ILE A 251 -21.39 8.99 -2.92
C ILE A 251 -22.87 8.63 -3.17
N PHE A 252 -23.44 9.09 -4.29
CA PHE A 252 -24.82 8.78 -4.63
C PHE A 252 -25.08 7.29 -4.87
N VAL A 253 -24.17 6.61 -5.56
CA VAL A 253 -24.24 5.16 -5.79
C VAL A 253 -24.10 4.39 -4.48
N GLU A 254 -23.09 4.74 -3.66
CA GLU A 254 -22.82 4.11 -2.37
C GLU A 254 -24.00 4.24 -1.38
N LEU A 255 -24.70 5.37 -1.41
CA LEU A 255 -25.90 5.56 -0.55
C LEU A 255 -27.06 4.66 -0.96
N LYS A 256 -27.09 4.17 -2.22
CA LYS A 256 -28.15 3.31 -2.75
C LYS A 256 -27.72 1.85 -2.90
N ALA A 257 -26.43 1.57 -2.87
CA ALA A 257 -25.89 0.23 -3.04
C ALA A 257 -26.33 -0.69 -1.88
N PRO A 258 -26.85 -1.90 -2.16
CA PRO A 258 -27.23 -2.84 -1.11
C PRO A 258 -26.02 -3.35 -0.32
N MET A 259 -24.84 -3.39 -0.95
CA MET A 259 -23.56 -3.74 -0.31
C MET A 259 -22.47 -2.75 -0.72
N PRO A 260 -22.44 -1.55 -0.12
CA PRO A 260 -21.51 -0.50 -0.49
C PRO A 260 -20.05 -0.85 -0.15
N ILE A 261 -19.11 -0.30 -0.91
CA ILE A 261 -17.67 -0.35 -0.61
C ILE A 261 -17.40 0.47 0.65
N LEU A 262 -18.02 1.67 0.74
CA LEU A 262 -17.95 2.56 1.90
C LEU A 262 -19.32 2.62 2.59
N SER A 263 -19.47 1.94 3.73
CA SER A 263 -20.70 2.03 4.53
C SER A 263 -20.73 3.33 5.32
N PHE A 264 -21.44 4.34 4.83
CA PHE A 264 -21.57 5.64 5.50
C PHE A 264 -22.21 5.55 6.88
N SER A 265 -23.01 4.51 7.18
CA SER A 265 -23.57 4.29 8.50
C SER A 265 -22.51 4.10 9.60
N LEU A 266 -21.33 3.55 9.25
CA LEU A 266 -20.24 3.34 10.19
C LEU A 266 -19.54 4.65 10.57
N PHE A 267 -19.61 5.67 9.73
CA PHE A 267 -19.07 7.00 10.06
C PHE A 267 -19.86 7.74 11.16
N ARG A 268 -21.01 7.24 11.59
CA ARG A 268 -21.71 7.73 12.79
C ARG A 268 -21.00 7.32 14.08
N ILE A 269 -20.14 6.29 14.03
CA ILE A 269 -19.37 5.82 15.18
C ILE A 269 -18.10 6.68 15.28
N ARG A 270 -18.02 7.53 16.32
CA ARG A 270 -16.90 8.48 16.53
C ARG A 270 -15.52 7.81 16.50
N LEU A 271 -15.37 6.67 17.20
CA LEU A 271 -14.12 5.92 17.23
C LEU A 271 -13.73 5.42 15.83
N PHE A 272 -14.67 4.88 15.07
CA PHE A 272 -14.46 4.43 13.70
C PHE A 272 -14.01 5.57 12.80
N THR A 273 -14.76 6.64 12.77
CA THR A 273 -14.52 7.83 11.92
C THR A 273 -13.16 8.46 12.19
N ALA A 274 -12.85 8.73 13.46
CA ALA A 274 -11.56 9.30 13.83
C ALA A 274 -10.39 8.38 13.48
N SER A 275 -10.57 7.05 13.66
CA SER A 275 -9.56 6.06 13.30
C SER A 275 -9.32 5.98 11.79
N MET A 276 -10.38 6.13 10.97
CA MET A 276 -10.28 6.14 9.50
C MET A 276 -9.55 7.39 8.99
N PHE A 277 -9.92 8.59 9.48
CA PHE A 277 -9.22 9.83 9.10
C PHE A 277 -7.76 9.81 9.55
N SER A 278 -7.49 9.36 10.77
CA SER A 278 -6.12 9.20 11.27
C SER A 278 -5.31 8.25 10.38
N LEU A 279 -5.89 7.13 9.96
CA LEU A 279 -5.27 6.17 9.04
C LEU A 279 -4.98 6.80 7.68
N PHE A 280 -5.95 7.52 7.11
CA PHE A 280 -5.79 8.18 5.81
C PHE A 280 -4.61 9.14 5.81
N PHE A 281 -4.54 10.03 6.78
CA PHE A 281 -3.47 11.03 6.86
C PHE A 281 -2.10 10.39 7.11
N ILE A 282 -2.01 9.41 8.02
CA ILE A 282 -0.72 8.80 8.34
C ILE A 282 -0.20 7.91 7.19
N THR A 283 -1.09 7.23 6.45
CA THR A 283 -0.70 6.47 5.27
C THR A 283 -0.26 7.36 4.12
N SER A 284 -0.90 8.54 3.96
CA SER A 284 -0.47 9.53 2.97
C SER A 284 0.95 10.00 3.24
N THR A 285 1.27 10.34 4.47
CA THR A 285 2.62 10.83 4.82
C THR A 285 3.68 9.74 4.73
N GLN A 286 3.37 8.53 5.16
CA GLN A 286 4.27 7.39 5.06
C GLN A 286 4.62 7.07 3.60
N SER A 287 3.63 7.12 2.71
CA SER A 287 3.85 6.86 1.28
C SER A 287 4.63 7.99 0.59
N ALA A 288 4.42 9.24 1.00
CA ALA A 288 5.19 10.37 0.52
C ALA A 288 6.71 10.21 0.82
N ILE A 289 7.06 9.88 2.06
CA ILE A 289 8.45 9.64 2.46
C ILE A 289 9.01 8.42 1.73
N SER A 290 8.27 7.32 1.69
CA SER A 290 8.70 6.10 1.00
C SER A 290 8.96 6.33 -0.49
N PHE A 291 8.22 7.24 -1.12
CA PHE A 291 8.37 7.58 -2.54
C PHE A 291 9.60 8.47 -2.79
N LEU A 292 9.80 9.53 -1.99
CA LEU A 292 10.87 10.50 -2.23
C LEU A 292 12.25 10.07 -1.69
N MET A 293 12.28 9.25 -0.62
CA MET A 293 13.53 8.85 0.03
C MET A 293 14.52 8.13 -0.91
N PRO A 294 14.12 7.18 -1.77
CA PRO A 294 15.03 6.56 -2.73
C PRO A 294 15.73 7.56 -3.65
N PHE A 295 15.01 8.60 -4.12
CA PHE A 295 15.60 9.64 -4.97
C PHE A 295 16.63 10.49 -4.21
N TYR A 296 16.37 10.82 -2.93
CA TYR A 296 17.34 11.50 -2.09
C TYR A 296 18.61 10.66 -1.89
N LEU A 297 18.45 9.36 -1.58
CA LEU A 297 19.58 8.46 -1.33
C LEU A 297 20.43 8.22 -2.58
N GLN A 298 19.78 8.09 -3.76
CA GLN A 298 20.50 7.83 -5.01
C GLN A 298 21.05 9.11 -5.64
N ASN A 299 20.25 10.16 -5.79
CA ASN A 299 20.63 11.33 -6.61
C ASN A 299 21.45 12.36 -5.83
N VAL A 300 21.27 12.44 -4.49
CA VAL A 300 22.02 13.39 -3.64
C VAL A 300 23.21 12.71 -2.97
N LEU A 301 23.00 11.54 -2.37
CA LEU A 301 24.04 10.84 -1.61
C LEU A 301 24.78 9.78 -2.43
N HIS A 302 24.36 9.54 -3.67
CA HIS A 302 24.96 8.59 -4.62
C HIS A 302 25.10 7.15 -4.05
N PHE A 303 24.15 6.74 -3.19
CA PHE A 303 24.13 5.38 -2.67
C PHE A 303 23.68 4.38 -3.72
N SER A 304 24.33 3.22 -3.75
CA SER A 304 23.87 2.12 -4.59
C SER A 304 22.49 1.62 -4.14
N PRO A 305 21.70 1.02 -5.05
CA PRO A 305 20.41 0.40 -4.73
C PRO A 305 20.47 -0.58 -3.56
N THR A 306 21.55 -1.36 -3.41
CA THR A 306 21.75 -2.24 -2.25
C THR A 306 21.88 -1.46 -0.94
N HIS A 307 22.69 -0.41 -0.91
CA HIS A 307 22.81 0.45 0.28
C HIS A 307 21.49 1.12 0.63
N MET A 308 20.74 1.61 -0.36
CA MET A 308 19.40 2.16 -0.16
C MET A 308 18.46 1.12 0.47
N GLY A 309 18.49 -0.12 -0.03
CA GLY A 309 17.70 -1.23 0.52
C GLY A 309 17.97 -1.46 2.00
N TRP A 310 19.24 -1.48 2.41
CA TRP A 310 19.64 -1.64 3.81
C TRP A 310 19.20 -0.48 4.70
N ILE A 311 19.20 0.75 4.20
CA ILE A 311 18.73 1.93 4.96
C ILE A 311 17.20 1.88 5.13
N ILE A 312 16.48 1.58 4.06
CA ILE A 312 15.01 1.55 4.07
C ILE A 312 14.46 0.40 4.92
N ILE A 313 15.15 -0.76 4.95
CA ILE A 313 14.72 -1.92 5.75
C ILE A 313 14.71 -1.61 7.25
N ALA A 314 15.55 -0.68 7.72
CA ALA A 314 15.64 -0.32 9.13
C ALA A 314 14.29 0.14 9.71
N ASN A 315 13.55 0.95 8.95
CA ASN A 315 12.18 1.37 9.31
C ASN A 315 11.26 0.15 9.49
N SER A 316 11.26 -0.76 8.51
CA SER A 316 10.40 -1.94 8.51
C SER A 316 10.79 -2.97 9.59
N ALA A 317 12.08 -3.08 9.91
CA ALA A 317 12.57 -3.96 10.96
C ALA A 317 12.02 -3.56 12.35
N VAL A 318 12.02 -2.25 12.66
CA VAL A 318 11.41 -1.74 13.89
C VAL A 318 9.92 -2.05 13.94
N ILE A 319 9.21 -1.89 12.81
CA ILE A 319 7.77 -2.20 12.75
C ILE A 319 7.52 -3.66 13.12
N VAL A 320 8.26 -4.60 12.55
CA VAL A 320 8.08 -6.04 12.81
C VAL A 320 8.38 -6.40 14.26
N MET A 321 9.40 -5.80 14.85
CA MET A 321 9.78 -6.05 16.25
C MET A 321 8.77 -5.47 17.24
N VAL A 322 8.27 -4.27 16.98
CA VAL A 322 7.46 -3.51 17.94
C VAL A 322 5.95 -3.76 17.77
N ALA A 323 5.46 -4.10 16.57
CA ALA A 323 4.02 -4.26 16.33
C ALA A 323 3.32 -5.29 17.24
N PRO A 324 3.91 -6.48 17.57
CA PRO A 324 3.30 -7.41 18.52
C PRO A 324 3.19 -6.82 19.94
N ILE A 325 4.21 -6.08 20.38
CA ILE A 325 4.26 -5.41 21.68
C ILE A 325 3.20 -4.30 21.73
N ALA A 326 3.09 -3.51 20.66
CA ALA A 326 2.10 -2.45 20.55
C ALA A 326 0.67 -3.01 20.56
N GLY A 327 0.41 -4.15 19.89
CA GLY A 327 -0.87 -4.84 19.94
C GLY A 327 -1.24 -5.28 21.36
N TRP A 328 -0.34 -5.98 22.03
CA TRP A 328 -0.54 -6.41 23.42
C TRP A 328 -0.73 -5.23 24.41
N LEU A 329 0.01 -4.16 24.22
CA LEU A 329 -0.11 -2.96 25.05
C LEU A 329 -1.44 -2.24 24.80
N SER A 330 -1.93 -2.26 23.56
CA SER A 330 -3.23 -1.70 23.17
C SER A 330 -4.40 -2.39 23.87
N ASP A 331 -4.32 -3.70 24.07
CA ASP A 331 -5.37 -4.46 24.75
C ASP A 331 -5.48 -4.07 26.24
N ARG A 332 -4.39 -3.55 26.84
CA ARG A 332 -4.33 -3.14 28.25
C ARG A 332 -4.60 -1.64 28.46
N MET A 333 -3.99 -0.78 27.64
CA MET A 333 -4.01 0.68 27.83
C MET A 333 -5.03 1.38 26.91
N GLY A 334 -5.64 0.64 25.99
CA GLY A 334 -6.52 1.19 24.98
C GLY A 334 -5.77 1.79 23.77
N SER A 335 -6.47 1.86 22.63
CA SER A 335 -5.88 2.29 21.36
C SER A 335 -5.59 3.81 21.29
N ARG A 336 -6.34 4.64 22.04
CA ARG A 336 -6.23 6.11 21.98
C ARG A 336 -4.82 6.60 22.31
N LEU A 337 -4.29 6.19 23.46
CA LEU A 337 -2.99 6.64 23.92
C LEU A 337 -1.86 6.21 22.98
N LEU A 338 -1.86 4.93 22.59
CA LEU A 338 -0.82 4.38 21.72
C LEU A 338 -0.81 4.99 20.32
N CYS A 339 -1.99 5.17 19.73
CA CYS A 339 -2.08 5.82 18.43
C CYS A 339 -1.66 7.30 18.49
N THR A 340 -1.99 8.01 19.57
CA THR A 340 -1.54 9.40 19.76
C THR A 340 -0.02 9.46 19.93
N ILE A 341 0.57 8.62 20.77
CA ILE A 341 2.04 8.56 20.94
C ILE A 341 2.69 8.16 19.61
N GLY A 342 2.18 7.11 18.95
CA GLY A 342 2.73 6.62 17.67
C GLY A 342 2.74 7.69 16.59
N SER A 343 1.61 8.37 16.37
CA SER A 343 1.55 9.47 15.40
C SER A 343 2.42 10.67 15.78
N SER A 344 2.54 11.00 17.07
CA SER A 344 3.44 12.06 17.55
C SER A 344 4.92 11.72 17.34
N VAL A 345 5.32 10.47 17.55
CA VAL A 345 6.69 10.00 17.26
C VAL A 345 6.98 10.08 15.75
N ILE A 346 6.00 9.80 14.89
CA ILE A 346 6.16 10.00 13.43
C ILE A 346 6.36 11.47 13.09
N VAL A 347 5.59 12.39 13.69
CA VAL A 347 5.78 13.85 13.51
C VAL A 347 7.22 14.25 13.83
N ILE A 348 7.76 13.78 14.96
CA ILE A 348 9.14 14.08 15.37
C ILE A 348 10.12 13.50 14.35
N GLY A 349 9.96 12.24 13.96
CA GLY A 349 10.80 11.61 12.94
C GLY A 349 10.78 12.37 11.61
N GLN A 350 9.62 12.86 11.19
CA GLN A 350 9.47 13.65 9.96
C GLN A 350 10.16 15.02 10.05
N PHE A 351 10.17 15.68 11.21
CA PHE A 351 10.96 16.90 11.40
C PHE A 351 12.46 16.64 11.22
N PHE A 352 12.97 15.50 11.70
CA PHE A 352 14.37 15.13 11.45
C PHE A 352 14.63 14.79 9.97
N ILE A 353 13.69 14.11 9.28
CA ILE A 353 13.80 13.89 7.82
C ILE A 353 13.84 15.22 7.07
N ALA A 354 12.99 16.19 7.45
CA ALA A 354 12.94 17.51 6.84
C ALA A 354 14.16 18.41 7.18
N SER A 355 15.08 17.94 8.01
CA SER A 355 16.36 18.61 8.34
C SER A 355 17.58 17.94 7.71
N LEU A 356 17.38 16.99 6.79
CA LEU A 356 18.47 16.35 6.06
C LEU A 356 19.18 17.36 5.13
N ALA A 357 20.47 17.16 4.96
CA ALA A 357 21.36 18.01 4.17
C ALA A 357 22.03 17.21 3.05
N VAL A 358 22.74 17.88 2.16
CA VAL A 358 23.44 17.25 1.03
C VAL A 358 24.51 16.26 1.49
N ASP A 359 25.09 16.48 2.66
CA ASP A 359 26.19 15.70 3.25
C ASP A 359 25.75 14.85 4.45
N SER A 360 24.44 14.54 4.56
CA SER A 360 23.94 13.82 5.72
C SER A 360 24.57 12.44 5.86
N SER A 361 25.11 12.16 7.04
CA SER A 361 25.67 10.83 7.38
C SER A 361 24.59 9.78 7.54
N VAL A 362 24.96 8.50 7.34
CA VAL A 362 24.03 7.36 7.49
C VAL A 362 23.29 7.35 8.84
N PRO A 363 23.94 7.58 9.99
CA PRO A 363 23.22 7.66 11.27
C PRO A 363 22.17 8.78 11.32
N ARG A 364 22.43 9.93 10.69
CA ARG A 364 21.49 11.05 10.63
C ARG A 364 20.24 10.72 9.81
N ILE A 365 20.33 9.77 8.87
CA ILE A 365 19.21 9.26 8.07
C ILE A 365 18.49 8.12 8.80
N LEU A 366 19.26 7.20 9.40
CA LEU A 366 18.69 6.03 10.09
C LEU A 366 17.86 6.42 11.32
N PHE A 367 18.34 7.37 12.13
CA PHE A 367 17.66 7.77 13.35
C PHE A 367 16.19 8.17 13.11
N PRO A 368 15.84 9.10 12.21
CA PRO A 368 14.46 9.43 11.93
C PRO A 368 13.66 8.28 11.31
N LEU A 369 14.27 7.42 10.48
CA LEU A 369 13.59 6.26 9.92
C LEU A 369 13.22 5.24 11.00
N LEU A 370 14.07 5.03 12.00
CA LEU A 370 13.78 4.19 13.18
C LEU A 370 12.64 4.79 14.02
N LEU A 371 12.63 6.11 14.24
CA LEU A 371 11.52 6.80 14.91
C LEU A 371 10.21 6.64 14.17
N ILE A 372 10.21 6.83 12.85
CA ILE A 372 9.02 6.66 12.01
C ILE A 372 8.52 5.20 12.08
N GLY A 373 9.43 4.22 12.03
CA GLY A 373 9.11 2.80 12.20
C GLY A 373 8.47 2.48 13.54
N LEU A 374 9.05 3.02 14.63
CA LEU A 374 8.50 2.90 15.98
C LEU A 374 7.11 3.51 16.10
N GLY A 375 6.95 4.73 15.62
CA GLY A 375 5.66 5.41 15.61
C GLY A 375 4.60 4.69 14.80
N TRP A 376 4.96 4.15 13.62
CA TRP A 376 4.07 3.35 12.80
C TRP A 376 3.62 2.06 13.49
N ALA A 377 4.52 1.35 14.15
CA ALA A 377 4.19 0.15 14.90
C ALA A 377 3.23 0.43 16.07
N LEU A 378 3.47 1.52 16.82
CA LEU A 378 2.61 1.98 17.90
C LEU A 378 1.24 2.47 17.42
N PHE A 379 1.13 2.90 16.16
CA PHE A 379 -0.12 3.39 15.56
C PHE A 379 -0.91 2.27 14.89
N ASN A 380 -0.31 1.54 13.94
CA ASN A 380 -1.03 0.72 12.98
C ASN A 380 -1.82 -0.44 13.61
N SER A 381 -1.18 -1.23 14.47
CA SER A 381 -1.82 -2.38 15.12
C SER A 381 -2.96 -1.96 16.07
N PRO A 382 -2.77 -0.98 16.99
CA PRO A 382 -3.86 -0.47 17.82
C PRO A 382 -4.99 0.20 17.03
N ASN A 383 -4.68 0.91 15.95
CA ASN A 383 -5.68 1.57 15.12
C ASN A 383 -6.56 0.55 14.39
N GLN A 384 -5.97 -0.51 13.84
CA GLN A 384 -6.71 -1.59 13.19
C GLN A 384 -7.62 -2.31 14.18
N SER A 385 -7.15 -2.60 15.38
CA SER A 385 -7.95 -3.19 16.47
C SER A 385 -9.12 -2.28 16.85
N ALA A 386 -8.89 -0.95 16.94
CA ALA A 386 -9.93 0.02 17.23
C ALA A 386 -11.01 0.07 16.13
N ILE A 387 -10.62 0.09 14.85
CA ILE A 387 -11.53 0.08 13.71
C ILE A 387 -12.43 -1.15 13.75
N LEU A 388 -11.83 -2.35 13.83
CA LEU A 388 -12.58 -3.61 13.79
C LEU A 388 -13.39 -3.84 15.07
N GLY A 389 -12.90 -3.41 16.21
CA GLY A 389 -13.57 -3.54 17.50
C GLY A 389 -14.68 -2.50 17.77
N SER A 390 -14.78 -1.45 16.94
CA SER A 390 -15.81 -0.40 17.08
C SER A 390 -17.12 -0.71 16.35
N VAL A 391 -17.15 -1.72 15.50
CA VAL A 391 -18.29 -2.05 14.64
C VAL A 391 -19.00 -3.33 15.08
N PRO A 392 -20.30 -3.48 14.78
CA PRO A 392 -21.03 -4.73 14.99
C PRO A 392 -20.39 -5.90 14.25
N HIS A 393 -20.55 -7.13 14.80
CA HIS A 393 -19.91 -8.33 14.25
C HIS A 393 -20.28 -8.63 12.79
N ASP A 394 -21.50 -8.34 12.37
CA ASP A 394 -22.00 -8.48 11.00
C ASP A 394 -21.33 -7.50 10.02
N LYS A 395 -20.75 -6.39 10.51
CA LYS A 395 -20.10 -5.34 9.71
C LYS A 395 -18.57 -5.35 9.76
N VAL A 396 -17.95 -6.30 10.48
CA VAL A 396 -16.47 -6.39 10.58
C VAL A 396 -15.81 -6.58 9.21
N GLY A 397 -16.42 -7.37 8.32
CA GLY A 397 -15.92 -7.56 6.95
C GLY A 397 -15.91 -6.23 6.15
N THR A 398 -17.02 -5.47 6.22
CA THR A 398 -17.13 -4.15 5.59
C THR A 398 -16.10 -3.17 6.16
N ALA A 399 -15.96 -3.12 7.49
CA ALA A 399 -14.98 -2.26 8.15
C ALA A 399 -13.53 -2.61 7.77
N SER A 400 -13.21 -3.89 7.60
CA SER A 400 -11.90 -4.36 7.12
C SER A 400 -11.65 -3.94 5.67
N GLY A 401 -12.67 -4.02 4.81
CA GLY A 401 -12.59 -3.50 3.43
C GLY A 401 -12.35 -1.99 3.40
N MET A 402 -13.12 -1.24 4.18
CA MET A 402 -12.96 0.22 4.32
C MET A 402 -11.57 0.59 4.85
N ASN A 403 -11.05 -0.13 5.86
CA ASN A 403 -9.69 0.07 6.36
C ASN A 403 -8.64 -0.08 5.26
N THR A 404 -8.75 -1.14 4.44
CA THR A 404 -7.82 -1.38 3.33
C THR A 404 -7.94 -0.31 2.25
N THR A 405 -9.16 0.05 1.85
CA THR A 405 -9.42 1.10 0.85
C THR A 405 -8.89 2.45 1.33
N THR A 406 -9.17 2.84 2.59
CA THR A 406 -8.68 4.08 3.18
C THR A 406 -7.15 4.14 3.19
N ALA A 407 -6.49 3.07 3.63
CA ALA A 407 -5.03 3.01 3.65
C ALA A 407 -4.42 3.14 2.24
N ARG A 408 -5.01 2.47 1.24
CA ARG A 408 -4.56 2.53 -0.16
C ARG A 408 -4.79 3.89 -0.80
N THR A 409 -5.98 4.45 -0.61
CA THR A 409 -6.32 5.79 -1.11
C THR A 409 -5.40 6.85 -0.49
N GLY A 410 -5.20 6.79 0.84
CA GLY A 410 -4.24 7.66 1.52
C GLY A 410 -2.82 7.52 0.95
N GLY A 411 -2.37 6.28 0.74
CA GLY A 411 -1.06 6.00 0.14
C GLY A 411 -0.89 6.61 -1.27
N ALA A 412 -1.87 6.39 -2.15
CA ALA A 412 -1.85 6.94 -3.51
C ALA A 412 -1.85 8.47 -3.51
N MET A 413 -2.69 9.08 -2.64
CA MET A 413 -2.71 10.54 -2.44
C MET A 413 -1.38 11.08 -1.95
N GLY A 414 -0.72 10.37 -1.02
CA GLY A 414 0.58 10.75 -0.49
C GLY A 414 1.68 10.76 -1.55
N VAL A 415 1.73 9.74 -2.41
CA VAL A 415 2.67 9.67 -3.54
C VAL A 415 2.42 10.83 -4.50
N ALA A 416 1.16 11.03 -4.93
CA ALA A 416 0.80 12.08 -5.88
C ALA A 416 1.10 13.48 -5.33
N LEU A 417 0.70 13.75 -4.08
CA LEU A 417 0.92 15.04 -3.43
C LEU A 417 2.41 15.33 -3.26
N SER A 418 3.19 14.35 -2.82
CA SER A 418 4.64 14.54 -2.63
C SER A 418 5.37 14.78 -3.94
N ALA A 419 5.03 14.07 -5.01
CA ALA A 419 5.59 14.31 -6.33
C ALA A 419 5.26 15.73 -6.84
N THR A 420 4.01 16.15 -6.66
CA THR A 420 3.53 17.48 -7.06
C THR A 420 4.24 18.60 -6.29
N LEU A 421 4.28 18.50 -4.96
CA LEU A 421 4.93 19.50 -4.10
C LEU A 421 6.44 19.57 -4.37
N PHE A 422 7.08 18.43 -4.54
CA PHE A 422 8.50 18.35 -4.86
C PHE A 422 8.81 19.00 -6.21
N THR A 423 8.05 18.67 -7.26
CA THR A 423 8.18 19.26 -8.60
C THR A 423 7.94 20.78 -8.57
N TYR A 424 6.92 21.21 -7.81
CA TYR A 424 6.66 22.64 -7.62
C TYR A 424 7.82 23.35 -6.92
N GLY A 425 8.43 22.72 -5.90
CA GLY A 425 9.60 23.23 -5.21
C GLY A 425 10.81 23.42 -6.15
N LEU A 426 11.06 22.44 -7.03
CA LEU A 426 12.11 22.54 -8.05
C LEU A 426 11.84 23.70 -9.03
N ALA A 427 10.59 23.85 -9.49
CA ALA A 427 10.18 24.93 -10.38
C ALA A 427 10.34 26.32 -9.72
N ALA A 428 9.93 26.44 -8.45
CA ALA A 428 10.05 27.68 -7.67
C ALA A 428 11.51 28.06 -7.42
N ALA A 429 12.44 27.10 -7.38
CA ALA A 429 13.87 27.32 -7.29
C ALA A 429 14.53 27.71 -8.64
N GLY A 430 13.73 27.84 -9.72
CA GLY A 430 14.18 28.34 -11.02
C GLY A 430 14.72 27.28 -11.97
N LEU A 431 14.54 25.97 -11.68
CA LEU A 431 14.87 24.92 -12.62
C LEU A 431 13.92 24.97 -13.84
N SER A 432 14.49 24.83 -15.02
CA SER A 432 13.71 24.74 -16.26
C SER A 432 12.88 23.46 -16.29
N ARG A 433 11.82 23.44 -17.08
CA ARG A 433 10.97 22.25 -17.24
C ARG A 433 11.79 21.02 -17.66
N ALA A 434 12.75 21.17 -18.56
CA ALA A 434 13.60 20.08 -19.02
C ALA A 434 14.46 19.50 -17.90
N GLU A 435 14.99 20.35 -17.00
CA GLU A 435 15.76 19.92 -15.84
C GLU A 435 14.87 19.20 -14.80
N ILE A 436 13.64 19.68 -14.59
CA ILE A 436 12.68 19.06 -13.68
C ILE A 436 12.25 17.68 -14.18
N GLU A 437 12.03 17.54 -15.49
CA GLU A 437 11.63 16.28 -16.12
C GLU A 437 12.78 15.27 -16.24
N SER A 438 14.04 15.70 -15.99
CA SER A 438 15.25 14.87 -16.11
C SER A 438 15.89 14.65 -14.75
N PRO A 439 15.59 13.55 -14.03
CA PRO A 439 16.14 13.30 -12.68
C PRO A 439 17.67 13.22 -12.62
N GLN A 440 18.32 12.95 -13.75
CA GLN A 440 19.79 12.95 -13.88
C GLN A 440 20.40 14.31 -13.58
N THR A 441 19.66 15.40 -13.86
CA THR A 441 20.14 16.76 -13.59
C THR A 441 20.01 17.16 -12.12
N TRP A 442 19.22 16.45 -11.32
CA TRP A 442 19.01 16.76 -9.90
C TRP A 442 20.30 16.58 -9.07
N GLY A 443 21.16 15.63 -9.45
CA GLY A 443 22.50 15.47 -8.87
C GLY A 443 23.44 16.67 -9.10
N ASN A 444 23.18 17.48 -10.15
CA ASN A 444 23.94 18.68 -10.43
C ASN A 444 23.52 19.89 -9.57
N ALA A 445 22.35 19.82 -8.93
CA ALA A 445 21.83 20.87 -8.04
C ALA A 445 21.33 20.25 -6.71
N PRO A 446 22.20 19.56 -5.94
CA PRO A 446 21.80 18.81 -4.77
C PRO A 446 21.18 19.69 -3.67
N GLU A 447 21.59 20.94 -3.54
CA GLU A 447 21.02 21.89 -2.59
C GLU A 447 19.55 22.22 -2.93
N VAL A 448 19.24 22.41 -4.22
CA VAL A 448 17.87 22.68 -4.68
C VAL A 448 16.99 21.46 -4.46
N PHE A 449 17.52 20.27 -4.74
CA PHE A 449 16.84 19.01 -4.45
C PHE A 449 16.49 18.91 -2.96
N VAL A 450 17.49 19.06 -2.08
CA VAL A 450 17.33 18.95 -0.63
C VAL A 450 16.37 20.01 -0.10
N HIS A 451 16.45 21.24 -0.59
CA HIS A 451 15.50 22.29 -0.21
C HIS A 451 14.06 21.92 -0.57
N SER A 452 13.82 21.47 -1.82
CA SER A 452 12.50 21.05 -2.28
C SER A 452 11.99 19.81 -1.55
N PHE A 453 12.87 18.84 -1.26
CA PHE A 453 12.57 17.65 -0.46
C PHE A 453 12.15 18.04 0.97
N ASN A 454 12.95 18.83 1.67
CA ASN A 454 12.67 19.28 3.03
C ASN A 454 11.37 20.08 3.10
N HIS A 455 11.14 21.00 2.17
CA HIS A 455 9.90 21.77 2.09
C HIS A 455 8.68 20.85 1.88
N THR A 456 8.78 19.88 0.98
CA THR A 456 7.73 18.87 0.76
C THR A 456 7.43 18.09 2.02
N ILE A 457 8.45 17.61 2.74
CA ILE A 457 8.26 16.85 3.99
C ILE A 457 7.64 17.73 5.08
N HIS A 458 7.99 19.01 5.18
CA HIS A 458 7.35 19.94 6.11
C HIS A 458 5.84 20.09 5.84
N ILE A 459 5.45 20.25 4.58
CA ILE A 459 4.02 20.34 4.21
C ILE A 459 3.30 19.02 4.52
N VAL A 460 3.90 17.90 4.15
CA VAL A 460 3.35 16.57 4.39
C VAL A 460 3.23 16.27 5.88
N ASN A 461 4.14 16.77 6.72
CA ASN A 461 4.08 16.61 8.18
C ASN A 461 2.80 17.23 8.79
N PHE A 462 2.23 18.27 8.17
CA PHE A 462 0.94 18.81 8.58
C PHE A 462 -0.18 17.74 8.58
N PHE A 463 -0.17 16.83 7.61
CA PHE A 463 -1.13 15.72 7.58
C PHE A 463 -0.91 14.73 8.74
N THR A 464 0.35 14.52 9.16
CA THR A 464 0.62 13.70 10.34
C THR A 464 0.12 14.37 11.61
N ILE A 465 0.24 15.69 11.72
CA ILE A 465 -0.34 16.47 12.84
C ILE A 465 -1.87 16.32 12.86
N LEU A 466 -2.54 16.34 11.70
CA LEU A 466 -3.97 16.02 11.64
C LEU A 466 -4.27 14.60 12.11
N SER A 467 -3.42 13.61 11.79
CA SER A 467 -3.56 12.26 12.32
C SER A 467 -3.44 12.20 13.84
N VAL A 468 -2.52 12.98 14.45
CA VAL A 468 -2.43 13.14 15.91
C VAL A 468 -3.73 13.71 16.46
N PHE A 469 -4.24 14.78 15.86
CA PHE A 469 -5.52 15.38 16.27
C PHE A 469 -6.66 14.37 16.28
N PHE A 470 -6.87 13.63 15.17
CA PHE A 470 -7.89 12.60 15.11
C PHE A 470 -7.64 11.44 16.10
N SER A 471 -6.39 11.10 16.39
CA SER A 471 -6.05 10.11 17.40
C SER A 471 -6.41 10.57 18.83
N VAL A 472 -6.29 11.86 19.14
CA VAL A 472 -6.69 12.44 20.44
C VAL A 472 -8.22 12.49 20.56
N VAL A 473 -8.92 12.87 19.49
CA VAL A 473 -10.37 13.13 19.50
C VAL A 473 -11.20 11.82 19.43
N ARG A 474 -10.60 10.67 19.13
CA ARG A 474 -11.32 9.41 18.84
C ARG A 474 -12.21 8.88 19.99
N GLY A 475 -12.04 9.35 21.23
CA GLY A 475 -12.75 8.82 22.39
C GLY A 475 -12.16 7.52 22.94
N SER A 476 -12.71 7.04 24.05
CA SER A 476 -12.38 5.74 24.63
C SER A 476 -13.37 4.67 24.12
N ARG A 477 -13.00 3.38 24.24
CA ARG A 477 -13.85 2.22 23.83
C ARG A 477 -15.19 2.15 24.58
N GLN A 478 -15.38 2.97 25.60
CA GLN A 478 -16.58 2.98 26.47
C GLN A 478 -17.52 4.18 26.21
N GLU A 479 -17.18 5.09 25.29
CA GLU A 479 -18.03 6.16 24.80
C GLU A 479 -18.50 5.84 23.36
#